data_6df169ecc4eb190ba3702ceae1c68055
#
_entry.id   6df169ecc4eb190ba3702ceae1c68055
#
_cell.length_a   1.000
_cell.length_b   1.000
_cell.length_c   1.000
_cell.angle_alpha   90.00
_cell.angle_beta   90.00
_cell.angle_gamma   90.00
#
_symmetry.space_group_name_H-M   'P 1'
#
loop_
_entity.id
_entity.type
_entity.pdbx_description
1 polymer ?
#
loop_
_entity_poly.entity_id
_entity_poly.type
_entity_poly.pdbx_seq_one_letter_code
_entity_poly.pdbx_strand_id
1 'polypeptide(L)'
;MLQTPLKENINGTDMLPYICRMAVAKGHSIFLLGGKPGIAEKAGKNISTTFGVTLAGTAHGYFNHRTESDTVIKAINNSGATILLAGFGAPLQEKWISRHRQELKPVVLMGVGGLFDFYSGTISRAPDWIREIGFEWAFRMLQEPGRMWRRYVVGNPLFLYRVMKWKVFTQSNSR
;
A
#
# COMPACT_ATOMS: atom_id res chain seq x y z
N MET A 1 24.72 -0.86 10.80
CA MET A 1 23.30 -1.11 11.00
C MET A 1 22.74 0.00 11.86
N LEU A 2 21.49 0.37 11.69
CA LEU A 2 20.81 1.38 12.49
C LEU A 2 20.76 0.92 13.95
N GLN A 3 21.20 1.77 14.89
CA GLN A 3 21.25 1.42 16.32
C GLN A 3 19.87 1.49 17.00
N THR A 4 18.84 1.90 16.27
CA THR A 4 17.48 2.03 16.78
C THR A 4 16.62 0.89 16.23
N PRO A 5 16.22 -0.09 17.03
CA PRO A 5 15.31 -1.14 16.58
C PRO A 5 13.94 -0.55 16.27
N LEU A 6 13.34 -1.00 15.18
CA LEU A 6 11.92 -0.72 14.90
C LEU A 6 11.08 -1.47 15.95
N LYS A 7 10.26 -0.75 16.70
CA LYS A 7 9.42 -1.33 17.76
C LYS A 7 8.30 -2.20 17.23
N GLU A 8 7.79 -1.91 16.02
CA GLU A 8 6.67 -2.61 15.40
C GLU A 8 6.80 -2.63 13.87
N ASN A 9 6.18 -3.61 13.22
CA ASN A 9 6.11 -3.71 11.78
C ASN A 9 4.97 -2.82 11.24
N ILE A 10 5.30 -1.61 10.82
CA ILE A 10 4.34 -0.62 10.32
C ILE A 10 4.13 -0.84 8.81
N ASN A 11 3.51 -1.95 8.41
CA ASN A 11 3.06 -2.13 7.04
C ASN A 11 1.58 -1.76 6.88
N GLY A 12 1.15 -1.50 5.64
CA GLY A 12 -0.22 -1.05 5.36
C GLY A 12 -1.29 -2.03 5.85
N THR A 13 -1.01 -3.34 5.81
CA THR A 13 -1.95 -4.39 6.22
C THR A 13 -2.17 -4.39 7.74
N ASP A 14 -1.10 -4.17 8.52
CA ASP A 14 -1.17 -4.12 9.99
C ASP A 14 -1.73 -2.77 10.49
N MET A 15 -1.53 -1.69 9.72
CA MET A 15 -2.07 -0.36 10.04
C MET A 15 -3.56 -0.22 9.74
N LEU A 16 -4.10 -0.95 8.74
CA LEU A 16 -5.49 -0.77 8.31
C LEU A 16 -6.53 -0.90 9.41
N PRO A 17 -6.48 -1.88 10.34
CA PRO A 17 -7.43 -1.97 11.44
C PRO A 17 -7.45 -0.72 12.33
N TYR A 18 -6.30 -0.10 12.56
CA TYR A 18 -6.20 1.15 13.35
C TYR A 18 -6.79 2.33 12.59
N ILE A 19 -6.50 2.44 11.28
CA ILE A 19 -7.06 3.48 10.41
C ILE A 19 -8.58 3.36 10.37
N CYS A 20 -9.12 2.15 10.20
CA CYS A 20 -10.57 1.93 10.18
C CYS A 20 -11.23 2.31 11.51
N ARG A 21 -10.67 1.87 12.64
CA ARG A 21 -11.20 2.24 13.97
C ARG A 21 -11.19 3.74 14.20
N MET A 22 -10.11 4.41 13.84
CA MET A 22 -10.02 5.87 13.92
C MET A 22 -11.04 6.55 12.99
N ALA A 23 -11.20 6.03 11.77
CA ALA A 23 -12.15 6.57 10.80
C ALA A 23 -13.59 6.45 11.32
N VAL A 24 -13.97 5.31 11.88
CA VAL A 24 -15.29 5.08 12.49
C VAL A 24 -15.51 6.08 13.65
N ALA A 25 -14.55 6.15 14.58
CA ALA A 25 -14.67 7.01 15.77
C ALA A 25 -14.81 8.50 15.44
N LYS A 26 -14.27 8.93 14.29
CA LYS A 26 -14.28 10.35 13.85
C LYS A 26 -15.24 10.64 12.69
N GLY A 27 -16.04 9.67 12.27
CA GLY A 27 -16.97 9.82 11.16
C GLY A 27 -16.32 10.04 9.80
N HIS A 28 -15.10 9.48 9.60
CA HIS A 28 -14.39 9.54 8.32
C HIS A 28 -14.81 8.42 7.40
N SER A 29 -14.74 8.68 6.09
CA SER A 29 -15.00 7.71 5.02
C SER A 29 -13.75 7.44 4.19
N ILE A 30 -13.65 6.22 3.65
CA ILE A 30 -12.48 5.73 2.92
C ILE A 30 -12.83 5.50 1.46
N PHE A 31 -11.96 5.93 0.54
CA PHE A 31 -11.96 5.53 -0.87
C PHE A 31 -10.80 4.58 -1.14
N LEU A 32 -11.07 3.46 -1.83
CA LEU A 32 -10.04 2.51 -2.23
C LEU A 32 -9.75 2.65 -3.73
N LEU A 33 -8.50 2.98 -4.06
CA LEU A 33 -8.03 3.08 -5.44
C LEU A 33 -6.93 2.07 -5.68
N GLY A 34 -7.18 0.99 -6.40
CA GLY A 34 -6.12 0.03 -6.69
C GLY A 34 -6.59 -1.38 -6.97
N GLY A 35 -5.62 -2.29 -7.13
CA GLY A 35 -5.88 -3.66 -7.51
C GLY A 35 -6.40 -3.83 -8.94
N LYS A 36 -6.59 -5.08 -9.36
CA LYS A 36 -7.28 -5.41 -10.62
C LYS A 36 -8.77 -5.04 -10.51
N PRO A 37 -9.50 -4.93 -11.64
CA PRO A 37 -10.95 -4.76 -11.60
C PRO A 37 -11.63 -5.78 -10.68
N GLY A 38 -12.53 -5.29 -9.81
CA GLY A 38 -13.24 -6.11 -8.81
C GLY A 38 -12.50 -6.32 -7.48
N ILE A 39 -11.19 -6.08 -7.40
CA ILE A 39 -10.41 -6.32 -6.17
C ILE A 39 -10.68 -5.23 -5.13
N ALA A 40 -10.66 -3.96 -5.52
CA ALA A 40 -10.94 -2.86 -4.60
C ALA A 40 -12.37 -2.94 -4.03
N GLU A 41 -13.34 -3.29 -4.87
CA GLU A 41 -14.75 -3.47 -4.49
C GLU A 41 -14.91 -4.59 -3.45
N LYS A 42 -14.32 -5.76 -3.74
CA LYS A 42 -14.36 -6.92 -2.82
C LYS A 42 -13.65 -6.63 -1.52
N ALA A 43 -12.46 -6.02 -1.58
CA ALA A 43 -11.72 -5.60 -0.40
C ALA A 43 -12.52 -4.58 0.42
N GLY A 44 -13.11 -3.57 -0.23
CA GLY A 44 -13.91 -2.55 0.41
C GLY A 44 -15.12 -3.12 1.15
N LYS A 45 -15.85 -4.05 0.52
CA LYS A 45 -16.96 -4.74 1.17
C LYS A 45 -16.49 -5.48 2.43
N ASN A 46 -15.42 -6.26 2.34
CA ASN A 46 -14.89 -7.01 3.48
C ASN A 46 -14.39 -6.08 4.60
N ILE A 47 -13.67 -5.01 4.25
CA ILE A 47 -13.17 -4.00 5.19
C ILE A 47 -14.35 -3.31 5.91
N SER A 48 -15.37 -2.87 5.16
CA SER A 48 -16.56 -2.24 5.72
C SER A 48 -17.32 -3.19 6.65
N THR A 49 -17.52 -4.44 6.25
CA THR A 49 -18.18 -5.46 7.07
C THR A 49 -17.39 -5.78 8.34
N THR A 50 -16.05 -5.89 8.23
CA THR A 50 -15.20 -6.29 9.36
C THR A 50 -15.02 -5.17 10.38
N PHE A 51 -14.85 -3.92 9.91
CA PHE A 51 -14.47 -2.80 10.76
C PHE A 51 -15.57 -1.75 10.93
N GLY A 52 -16.70 -1.87 10.24
CA GLY A 52 -17.81 -0.91 10.31
C GLY A 52 -17.50 0.45 9.68
N VAL A 53 -16.41 0.58 8.91
CA VAL A 53 -16.00 1.85 8.32
C VAL A 53 -16.83 2.18 7.07
N THR A 54 -17.16 3.46 6.89
CA THR A 54 -17.88 3.94 5.73
C THR A 54 -17.00 3.90 4.49
N LEU A 55 -17.40 3.09 3.51
CA LEU A 55 -16.77 3.04 2.19
C LEU A 55 -17.43 4.09 1.29
N ALA A 56 -16.70 5.15 0.94
CA ALA A 56 -17.19 6.23 0.08
C ALA A 56 -17.16 5.85 -1.41
N GLY A 57 -16.28 4.93 -1.79
CA GLY A 57 -16.18 4.42 -3.15
C GLY A 57 -14.94 3.59 -3.40
N THR A 58 -14.87 3.02 -4.58
CA THR A 58 -13.76 2.19 -5.04
C THR A 58 -13.45 2.45 -6.51
N ALA A 59 -12.19 2.27 -6.91
CA ALA A 59 -11.79 2.20 -8.31
C ALA A 59 -10.58 1.26 -8.45
N HIS A 60 -10.49 0.57 -9.58
CA HIS A 60 -9.32 -0.27 -9.86
C HIS A 60 -8.08 0.54 -10.22
N GLY A 61 -6.88 -0.03 -10.05
CA GLY A 61 -5.61 0.63 -10.34
C GLY A 61 -5.10 0.46 -11.79
N TYR A 62 -5.83 -0.29 -12.62
CA TYR A 62 -5.49 -0.58 -14.02
C TYR A 62 -6.17 0.38 -14.99
N PHE A 63 -5.89 1.66 -14.82
CA PHE A 63 -6.30 2.74 -15.73
C PHE A 63 -5.05 3.40 -16.32
N ASN A 64 -5.21 4.15 -17.41
CA ASN A 64 -4.11 4.90 -17.97
C ASN A 64 -3.81 6.13 -17.09
N HIS A 65 -2.74 6.05 -16.30
CA HIS A 65 -2.35 7.08 -15.36
C HIS A 65 -1.99 8.44 -15.98
N ARG A 66 -1.90 8.54 -17.33
CA ARG A 66 -1.63 9.80 -18.04
C ARG A 66 -2.90 10.45 -18.55
N THR A 67 -3.87 9.65 -19.02
CA THR A 67 -5.05 10.14 -19.75
C THR A 67 -6.34 10.00 -18.97
N GLU A 68 -6.41 9.09 -17.97
CA GLU A 68 -7.65 8.78 -17.24
C GLU A 68 -7.61 9.25 -15.78
N SER A 69 -6.48 9.84 -15.32
CA SER A 69 -6.34 10.33 -13.95
C SER A 69 -7.42 11.34 -13.57
N ASP A 70 -7.78 12.26 -14.46
CA ASP A 70 -8.79 13.29 -14.20
C ASP A 70 -10.16 12.68 -13.88
N THR A 71 -10.55 11.62 -14.60
CA THR A 71 -11.80 10.89 -14.33
C THR A 71 -11.78 10.23 -12.96
N VAL A 72 -10.67 9.59 -12.61
CA VAL A 72 -10.49 8.93 -11.31
C VAL A 72 -10.49 9.96 -10.17
N ILE A 73 -9.78 11.08 -10.34
CA ILE A 73 -9.74 12.19 -9.36
C ILE A 73 -11.15 12.77 -9.15
N LYS A 74 -11.91 12.99 -10.22
CA LYS A 74 -13.30 13.45 -10.13
C LYS A 74 -14.17 12.47 -9.35
N ALA A 75 -14.02 11.16 -9.59
CA ALA A 75 -14.76 10.14 -8.85
C ALA A 75 -14.41 10.15 -7.36
N ILE A 76 -13.13 10.25 -7.01
CA ILE A 76 -12.65 10.35 -5.62
C ILE A 76 -13.23 11.61 -4.96
N ASN A 77 -13.13 12.76 -5.61
CA ASN A 77 -13.56 14.04 -5.05
C ASN A 77 -15.08 14.12 -4.87
N ASN A 78 -15.85 13.53 -5.79
CA ASN A 78 -17.31 13.49 -5.73
C ASN A 78 -17.84 12.47 -4.71
N SER A 79 -17.02 11.49 -4.31
CA SER A 79 -17.39 10.50 -3.29
C SER A 79 -17.49 11.09 -1.87
N GLY A 80 -16.91 12.26 -1.64
CA GLY A 80 -16.82 12.85 -0.31
C GLY A 80 -15.87 12.11 0.66
N ALA A 81 -15.02 11.21 0.15
CA ALA A 81 -14.04 10.51 0.97
C ALA A 81 -13.08 11.48 1.66
N THR A 82 -12.76 11.20 2.91
CA THR A 82 -11.76 11.95 3.67
C THR A 82 -10.41 11.25 3.69
N ILE A 83 -10.38 9.94 3.44
CA ILE A 83 -9.18 9.11 3.38
C ILE A 83 -9.13 8.40 2.02
N LEU A 84 -8.01 8.55 1.31
CA LEU A 84 -7.71 7.80 0.09
C LEU A 84 -6.62 6.77 0.37
N LEU A 85 -6.92 5.50 0.12
CA LEU A 85 -5.95 4.42 0.12
C LEU A 85 -5.65 4.03 -1.33
N ALA A 86 -4.40 4.22 -1.78
CA ALA A 86 -3.96 3.90 -3.13
C ALA A 86 -3.09 2.63 -3.14
N GLY A 87 -3.48 1.60 -3.90
CA GLY A 87 -2.86 0.28 -3.89
C GLY A 87 -2.57 -0.26 -5.30
N PHE A 88 -1.74 0.43 -6.09
CA PHE A 88 -1.28 -0.05 -7.39
C PHE A 88 0.23 -0.24 -7.50
N GLY A 89 0.90 -0.24 -6.34
CA GLY A 89 2.31 -0.61 -6.17
C GLY A 89 3.28 0.55 -6.17
N ALA A 90 4.34 0.37 -5.37
CA ALA A 90 5.47 1.31 -5.30
C ALA A 90 6.39 1.13 -6.52
N PRO A 91 6.96 2.22 -7.09
CA PRO A 91 6.80 3.63 -6.68
C PRO A 91 5.67 4.37 -7.43
N LEU A 92 4.80 3.65 -8.14
CA LEU A 92 3.78 4.26 -9.02
C LEU A 92 2.73 5.02 -8.20
N GLN A 93 2.22 4.42 -7.12
CA GLN A 93 1.22 5.01 -6.25
C GLN A 93 1.72 6.30 -5.58
N GLU A 94 2.96 6.30 -5.08
CA GLU A 94 3.57 7.49 -4.46
C GLU A 94 3.74 8.63 -5.47
N LYS A 95 4.21 8.30 -6.68
CA LYS A 95 4.37 9.29 -7.76
C LYS A 95 3.02 9.85 -8.20
N TRP A 96 1.98 9.01 -8.30
CA TRP A 96 0.65 9.44 -8.68
C TRP A 96 0.04 10.35 -7.60
N ILE A 97 0.09 9.95 -6.33
CA ILE A 97 -0.36 10.77 -5.20
C ILE A 97 0.36 12.13 -5.19
N SER A 98 1.70 12.11 -5.29
CA SER A 98 2.51 13.34 -5.28
C SER A 98 2.14 14.28 -6.43
N ARG A 99 1.93 13.73 -7.64
CA ARG A 99 1.55 14.52 -8.82
C ARG A 99 0.20 15.19 -8.67
N HIS A 100 -0.80 14.47 -8.11
CA HIS A 100 -2.19 14.92 -8.05
C HIS A 100 -2.59 15.44 -6.65
N ARG A 101 -1.62 15.67 -5.77
CA ARG A 101 -1.87 16.09 -4.37
C ARG A 101 -2.74 17.36 -4.28
N GLN A 102 -2.54 18.30 -5.19
CA GLN A 102 -3.27 19.58 -5.21
C GLN A 102 -4.72 19.44 -5.71
N GLU A 103 -5.01 18.40 -6.48
CA GLU A 103 -6.31 18.15 -7.11
C GLU A 103 -7.20 17.24 -6.24
N LEU A 104 -6.60 16.47 -5.33
CA LEU A 104 -7.29 15.51 -4.48
C LEU A 104 -7.84 16.19 -3.22
N LYS A 105 -9.16 16.05 -2.98
CA LYS A 105 -9.85 16.58 -1.78
C LYS A 105 -9.63 15.77 -0.50
N PRO A 106 -9.46 14.43 -0.51
CA PRO A 106 -9.19 13.69 0.73
C PRO A 106 -8.01 14.26 1.51
N VAL A 107 -8.18 14.37 2.83
CA VAL A 107 -7.17 14.96 3.73
C VAL A 107 -6.00 14.01 3.95
N VAL A 108 -6.29 12.70 4.02
CA VAL A 108 -5.29 11.65 4.17
C VAL A 108 -5.15 10.90 2.86
N LEU A 109 -3.92 10.87 2.32
CA LEU A 109 -3.56 10.14 1.10
C LEU A 109 -2.47 9.13 1.45
N MET A 110 -2.71 7.84 1.23
CA MET A 110 -1.82 6.78 1.67
C MET A 110 -1.58 5.72 0.59
N GLY A 111 -0.33 5.45 0.27
CA GLY A 111 0.06 4.31 -0.56
C GLY A 111 0.09 3.02 0.26
N VAL A 112 -0.70 2.02 -0.11
CA VAL A 112 -0.87 0.77 0.64
C VAL A 112 -0.40 -0.48 -0.09
N GLY A 113 0.08 -0.34 -1.33
CA GLY A 113 0.60 -1.46 -2.14
C GLY A 113 -0.44 -2.54 -2.38
N GLY A 114 -0.09 -3.79 -2.09
CA GLY A 114 -0.97 -4.94 -2.32
C GLY A 114 -1.95 -5.26 -1.18
N LEU A 115 -2.32 -4.27 -0.39
CA LEU A 115 -3.25 -4.43 0.74
C LEU A 115 -4.60 -5.01 0.30
N PHE A 116 -5.12 -4.54 -0.84
CA PHE A 116 -6.44 -4.95 -1.33
C PHE A 116 -6.47 -6.42 -1.75
N ASP A 117 -5.34 -6.98 -2.22
CA ASP A 117 -5.25 -8.40 -2.58
C ASP A 117 -5.50 -9.30 -1.35
N PHE A 118 -5.03 -8.88 -0.15
CA PHE A 118 -5.28 -9.58 1.11
C PHE A 118 -6.73 -9.43 1.57
N TYR A 119 -7.23 -8.20 1.65
CA TYR A 119 -8.58 -7.95 2.15
C TYR A 119 -9.68 -8.39 1.19
N SER A 120 -9.40 -8.55 -0.10
CA SER A 120 -10.32 -9.20 -1.04
C SER A 120 -10.36 -10.72 -0.87
N GLY A 121 -9.41 -11.32 -0.14
CA GLY A 121 -9.24 -12.76 -0.04
C GLY A 121 -8.66 -13.42 -1.29
N THR A 122 -8.14 -12.63 -2.23
CA THR A 122 -7.49 -13.15 -3.45
C THR A 122 -6.13 -13.75 -3.13
N ILE A 123 -5.43 -13.20 -2.16
CA ILE A 123 -4.13 -13.70 -1.66
C ILE A 123 -4.25 -13.95 -0.17
N SER A 124 -3.85 -15.13 0.28
CA SER A 124 -3.79 -15.45 1.70
C SER A 124 -2.58 -14.78 2.36
N ARG A 125 -2.78 -14.29 3.57
CA ARG A 125 -1.67 -13.81 4.38
C ARG A 125 -0.87 -15.01 4.91
N ALA A 126 0.45 -14.83 5.06
CA ALA A 126 1.26 -15.86 5.69
C ALA A 126 0.78 -16.15 7.13
N PRO A 127 0.79 -17.41 7.57
CA PRO A 127 0.55 -17.75 8.97
C PRO A 127 1.43 -16.96 9.93
N ASP A 128 0.96 -16.74 11.16
CA ASP A 128 1.63 -15.87 12.13
C ASP A 128 3.07 -16.28 12.38
N TRP A 129 3.33 -17.58 12.56
CA TRP A 129 4.68 -18.11 12.76
C TRP A 129 5.65 -17.81 11.59
N ILE A 130 5.17 -17.79 10.33
CA ILE A 130 5.99 -17.41 9.16
C ILE A 130 6.29 -15.89 9.20
N ARG A 131 5.33 -15.08 9.66
CA ARG A 131 5.50 -13.63 9.77
C ARG A 131 6.48 -13.26 10.87
N GLU A 132 6.41 -13.95 12.02
CA GLU A 132 7.30 -13.72 13.17
C GLU A 132 8.76 -14.01 12.85
N ILE A 133 9.04 -15.04 12.04
CA ILE A 133 10.41 -15.34 11.57
C ILE A 133 10.83 -14.51 10.36
N GLY A 134 9.99 -13.58 9.87
CA GLY A 134 10.32 -12.67 8.76
C GLY A 134 10.24 -13.28 7.37
N PHE A 135 9.64 -14.48 7.21
CA PHE A 135 9.54 -15.20 5.94
C PHE A 135 8.26 -14.93 5.14
N GLU A 136 7.48 -13.92 5.51
CA GLU A 136 6.27 -13.51 4.76
C GLU A 136 6.56 -13.25 3.27
N TRP A 137 7.73 -12.68 2.95
CA TRP A 137 8.15 -12.44 1.58
C TRP A 137 8.31 -13.72 0.75
N ALA A 138 8.83 -14.81 1.36
CA ALA A 138 9.00 -16.11 0.69
C ALA A 138 7.64 -16.76 0.43
N PHE A 139 6.74 -16.73 1.42
CA PHE A 139 5.37 -17.20 1.29
C PHE A 139 4.62 -16.46 0.16
N ARG A 140 4.81 -15.15 0.08
CA ARG A 140 4.22 -14.32 -0.97
C ARG A 140 4.83 -14.62 -2.35
N MET A 141 6.13 -14.90 -2.41
CA MET A 141 6.79 -15.29 -3.66
C MET A 141 6.26 -16.62 -4.21
N LEU A 142 5.89 -17.57 -3.34
CA LEU A 142 5.24 -18.83 -3.75
C LEU A 142 3.84 -18.61 -4.33
N GLN A 143 3.09 -17.64 -3.82
CA GLN A 143 1.74 -17.33 -4.33
C GLN A 143 1.75 -16.53 -5.64
N GLU A 144 2.71 -15.61 -5.81
CA GLU A 144 2.82 -14.73 -6.99
C GLU A 144 4.25 -14.71 -7.57
N PRO A 145 4.80 -15.84 -8.06
CA PRO A 145 6.19 -15.91 -8.49
C PRO A 145 6.50 -14.92 -9.62
N GLY A 146 5.63 -14.79 -10.63
CA GLY A 146 5.82 -13.90 -11.76
C GLY A 146 5.92 -12.41 -11.39
N ARG A 147 5.24 -11.98 -10.32
CA ARG A 147 5.22 -10.58 -9.86
C ARG A 147 6.34 -10.28 -8.86
N MET A 148 6.71 -11.28 -8.04
CA MET A 148 7.57 -11.06 -6.87
C MET A 148 9.04 -11.36 -7.14
N TRP A 149 9.40 -12.26 -8.10
CA TRP A 149 10.77 -12.68 -8.31
C TRP A 149 11.73 -11.50 -8.62
N ARG A 150 11.33 -10.57 -9.49
CA ARG A 150 12.16 -9.41 -9.82
C ARG A 150 12.42 -8.53 -8.60
N ARG A 151 11.40 -8.37 -7.74
CA ARG A 151 11.50 -7.55 -6.54
C ARG A 151 12.45 -8.17 -5.51
N TYR A 152 12.37 -9.47 -5.29
CA TYR A 152 13.12 -10.14 -4.24
C TYR A 152 14.48 -10.64 -4.72
N VAL A 153 14.57 -11.24 -5.90
CA VAL A 153 15.82 -11.83 -6.40
C VAL A 153 16.74 -10.76 -7.00
N VAL A 154 16.21 -9.69 -7.59
CA VAL A 154 17.02 -8.62 -8.19
C VAL A 154 17.02 -7.38 -7.30
N GLY A 155 15.86 -6.95 -6.81
CA GLY A 155 15.70 -5.69 -6.06
C GLY A 155 16.40 -5.71 -4.71
N ASN A 156 16.27 -6.79 -3.92
CA ASN A 156 16.89 -6.85 -2.59
C ASN A 156 18.43 -6.88 -2.64
N PRO A 157 19.10 -7.71 -3.48
CA PRO A 157 20.55 -7.64 -3.62
C PRO A 157 21.04 -6.28 -4.11
N LEU A 158 20.35 -5.68 -5.07
CA LEU A 158 20.69 -4.35 -5.57
C LEU A 158 20.55 -3.26 -4.50
N PHE A 159 19.50 -3.35 -3.67
CA PHE A 159 19.31 -2.45 -2.53
C PHE A 159 20.47 -2.61 -1.52
N LEU A 160 20.80 -3.83 -1.12
CA LEU A 160 21.92 -4.11 -0.21
C LEU A 160 23.25 -3.59 -0.75
N TYR A 161 23.52 -3.81 -2.04
CA TYR A 161 24.70 -3.28 -2.71
C TYR A 161 24.76 -1.74 -2.64
N ARG A 162 23.62 -1.06 -2.93
CA ARG A 162 23.54 0.41 -2.87
C ARG A 162 23.75 0.94 -1.46
N VAL A 163 23.18 0.28 -0.45
CA VAL A 163 23.34 0.67 0.97
C VAL A 163 24.79 0.48 1.41
N MET A 164 25.42 -0.63 1.04
CA MET A 164 26.84 -0.86 1.35
C MET A 164 27.73 0.19 0.68
N LYS A 165 27.52 0.43 -0.60
CA LYS A 165 28.24 1.47 -1.35
C LYS A 165 28.07 2.84 -0.71
N TRP A 166 26.86 3.25 -0.36
CA TRP A 166 26.58 4.52 0.30
C TRP A 166 27.31 4.63 1.65
N LYS A 167 27.28 3.57 2.48
CA LYS A 167 27.95 3.54 3.77
C LYS A 167 29.47 3.73 3.64
N VAL A 168 30.09 3.06 2.68
CA VAL A 168 31.54 3.17 2.43
C VAL A 168 31.90 4.59 1.98
N PHE A 169 31.15 5.19 1.06
CA PHE A 169 31.41 6.54 0.57
C PHE A 169 31.20 7.61 1.66
N THR A 170 30.18 7.46 2.51
CA THR A 170 29.89 8.44 3.57
C THR A 170 30.95 8.38 4.67
N GLN A 171 31.48 7.20 4.99
CA GLN A 171 32.59 7.06 5.95
C GLN A 171 33.92 7.58 5.41
N SER A 172 34.13 7.57 4.08
CA SER A 172 35.35 8.09 3.46
C SER A 172 35.41 9.64 3.45
N ASN A 173 34.23 10.32 3.43
CA ASN A 173 34.15 11.78 3.44
C ASN A 173 34.07 12.38 4.85
N SER A 174 34.11 11.58 5.91
CA SER A 174 34.07 12.02 7.32
C SER A 174 35.45 11.96 7.99
N ARG A 175 36.49 11.75 7.22
CA ARG A 175 37.89 11.89 7.60
C ARG A 175 38.54 13.00 6.78
#